data_a4251e95276602621987e4b0d56bb9d4
#
_entry.id   a4251e95276602621987e4b0d56bb9d4
#
_cell.length_a   1.000
_cell.length_b   1.000
_cell.length_c   1.000
_cell.angle_alpha   90.00
_cell.angle_beta   90.00
_cell.angle_gamma   90.00
#
_symmetry.space_group_name_H-M   'P 1'
#
loop_
_entity.id
_entity.type
_entity.pdbx_description
1 polymer ?
#
loop_
_entity_poly.entity_id
_entity_poly.type
_entity_poly.pdbx_seq_one_letter_code
_entity_poly.pdbx_strand_id
1 'polypeptide(L)'
;MKKVISIALVVVLALSVIAMVGCGKNEPLKLGVGIVSSLGEAKGADGETNGSGEFVTTAVAVLLDKDNKIVAIDLDSAQIKAGWTSEGKVVATEDFRTKYELGTDYGMSAYGTKHDGSEGKVLEWNEQADAFMATATGKTLDEVKAMMGEDTYAKGDLAAAGCTISVGEFVGALEKAVANAVESEATAENKLNLAIVSSASNKDATEDAEGSVEISSTIVAAVVDADAKVVVSKTDSVSGEITFDAKGASTTDTTAEIKTKLELGTDYGMAAYGKKHDGSEGAVKEWNEQAAAFDATLVGKSASDFASLAGADTYAVGDLAAAGCTISVGDMIAAAEKAATVA
;
A
#
# COMPACT_ATOMS: atom_id res chain seq x y z
N MET A 1 44.74 31.60 14.80
CA MET A 1 44.26 30.37 15.45
C MET A 1 42.83 30.19 15.04
N LYS A 2 42.60 29.39 13.99
CA LYS A 2 41.26 29.10 13.46
C LYS A 2 40.70 27.90 14.22
N LYS A 3 39.60 28.09 14.95
CA LYS A 3 38.86 27.01 15.59
C LYS A 3 38.07 26.26 14.55
N VAL A 4 38.44 25.03 14.26
CA VAL A 4 37.67 24.07 13.47
C VAL A 4 36.60 23.52 14.42
N ILE A 5 35.35 23.85 14.13
CA ILE A 5 34.20 23.23 14.79
C ILE A 5 33.87 21.97 13.97
N SER A 6 34.18 20.81 14.54
CA SER A 6 33.75 19.52 14.02
C SER A 6 32.24 19.37 14.28
N ILE A 7 31.44 19.38 13.22
CA ILE A 7 30.05 18.95 13.26
C ILE A 7 30.10 17.43 13.29
N ALA A 8 29.78 16.84 14.42
CA ALA A 8 29.54 15.42 14.55
C ALA A 8 28.19 15.11 13.88
N LEU A 9 28.25 14.43 12.75
CA LEU A 9 27.09 13.83 12.08
C LEU A 9 26.57 12.72 13.01
N VAL A 10 25.48 12.98 13.72
CA VAL A 10 24.74 11.96 14.46
C VAL A 10 23.93 11.18 13.44
N VAL A 11 24.47 10.07 13.01
CA VAL A 11 23.69 9.03 12.32
C VAL A 11 22.77 8.43 13.37
N VAL A 12 21.50 8.83 13.39
CA VAL A 12 20.46 8.14 14.14
C VAL A 12 20.16 6.86 13.36
N LEU A 13 20.85 5.79 13.72
CA LEU A 13 20.36 4.44 13.43
C LEU A 13 19.04 4.32 14.19
N ALA A 14 17.93 4.21 13.45
CA ALA A 14 16.66 3.77 13.99
C ALA A 14 16.82 2.31 14.48
N LEU A 15 17.36 2.16 15.69
CA LEU A 15 17.15 0.94 16.45
C LEU A 15 15.68 0.97 16.85
N SER A 16 14.87 0.16 16.18
CA SER A 16 13.57 -0.24 16.68
C SER A 16 13.79 -0.84 18.07
N VAL A 17 13.60 0.00 19.10
CA VAL A 17 13.53 -0.47 20.49
C VAL A 17 12.22 -1.24 20.57
N ILE A 18 12.31 -2.56 20.42
CA ILE A 18 11.24 -3.48 20.80
C ILE A 18 11.00 -3.23 22.28
N ALA A 19 9.98 -2.43 22.58
CA ALA A 19 9.43 -2.38 23.93
C ALA A 19 8.81 -3.77 24.15
N MET A 20 9.55 -4.64 24.86
CA MET A 20 9.04 -5.94 25.30
C MET A 20 7.89 -5.70 26.28
N VAL A 21 6.70 -5.49 25.78
CA VAL A 21 5.48 -5.53 26.54
C VAL A 21 5.04 -7.00 26.58
N GLY A 22 5.38 -7.72 27.66
CA GLY A 22 4.67 -8.85 28.24
C GLY A 22 4.20 -10.04 27.39
N CYS A 23 4.46 -10.09 26.09
CA CYS A 23 4.19 -11.26 25.25
C CYS A 23 5.39 -12.21 25.33
N GLY A 24 5.18 -13.48 25.61
CA GLY A 24 6.23 -14.50 25.51
C GLY A 24 6.76 -14.47 24.05
N LYS A 25 8.08 -14.54 23.88
CA LYS A 25 8.76 -14.39 22.56
C LYS A 25 8.20 -15.33 21.47
N ASN A 26 7.47 -16.37 21.83
CA ASN A 26 6.95 -17.43 20.95
C ASN A 26 5.41 -17.49 20.95
N GLU A 27 4.70 -16.47 21.47
CA GLU A 27 3.23 -16.48 21.38
C GLU A 27 2.81 -16.08 19.95
N PRO A 28 1.86 -16.84 19.33
CA PRO A 28 1.32 -16.49 18.02
C PRO A 28 0.68 -15.10 18.01
N LEU A 29 0.92 -14.36 16.94
CA LEU A 29 0.38 -13.03 16.71
C LEU A 29 -0.69 -13.07 15.62
N LYS A 30 -1.57 -12.08 15.60
CA LYS A 30 -2.54 -11.89 14.53
C LYS A 30 -1.93 -11.00 13.46
N LEU A 31 -2.02 -11.40 12.18
CA LEU A 31 -1.66 -10.56 11.04
C LEU A 31 -2.93 -9.89 10.48
N GLY A 32 -2.91 -8.57 10.38
CA GLY A 32 -3.95 -7.78 9.75
C GLY A 32 -3.39 -6.87 8.66
N VAL A 33 -4.16 -6.67 7.60
CA VAL A 33 -3.87 -5.71 6.52
C VAL A 33 -5.11 -4.88 6.27
N GLY A 34 -4.94 -3.56 6.17
CA GLY A 34 -6.02 -2.64 5.86
C GLY A 34 -5.58 -1.62 4.81
N ILE A 35 -6.49 -1.28 3.92
CA ILE A 35 -6.25 -0.41 2.78
C ILE A 35 -7.33 0.65 2.72
N VAL A 36 -6.92 1.89 2.54
CA VAL A 36 -7.80 3.03 2.22
C VAL A 36 -7.35 3.59 0.89
N SER A 37 -8.29 3.78 -0.03
CA SER A 37 -7.99 4.35 -1.34
C SER A 37 -9.01 5.44 -1.69
N SER A 38 -8.54 6.43 -2.44
CA SER A 38 -9.35 7.53 -2.92
C SER A 38 -8.92 7.99 -4.31
N LEU A 39 -9.87 8.53 -5.06
CA LEU A 39 -9.59 9.35 -6.23
C LEU A 39 -9.46 10.80 -5.77
N GLY A 40 -8.29 11.39 -6.02
CA GLY A 40 -8.06 12.81 -5.75
C GLY A 40 -8.79 13.71 -6.74
N GLU A 41 -8.62 15.02 -6.58
CA GLU A 41 -9.21 15.99 -7.49
C GLU A 41 -8.81 15.69 -8.93
N ALA A 42 -9.80 15.53 -9.82
CA ALA A 42 -9.59 15.35 -11.24
C ALA A 42 -9.94 16.63 -12.00
N LYS A 43 -8.97 17.17 -12.75
CA LYS A 43 -9.08 18.42 -13.51
C LYS A 43 -9.07 18.14 -15.01
N GLY A 44 -10.04 18.68 -15.73
CA GLY A 44 -10.07 18.60 -17.19
C GLY A 44 -8.90 19.35 -17.84
N ALA A 45 -8.53 18.93 -19.04
CA ALA A 45 -7.60 19.66 -19.90
C ALA A 45 -8.25 20.93 -20.45
N ASP A 46 -7.47 22.03 -20.66
CA ASP A 46 -7.98 23.31 -21.16
C ASP A 46 -7.34 23.76 -22.48
N GLY A 47 -6.58 22.89 -23.15
CA GLY A 47 -5.88 23.15 -24.40
C GLY A 47 -4.47 23.74 -24.25
N GLU A 48 -4.15 24.35 -23.11
CA GLU A 48 -2.80 24.82 -22.74
C GLU A 48 -2.16 23.86 -21.73
N THR A 49 -2.98 23.28 -20.84
CA THR A 49 -2.57 22.32 -19.81
C THR A 49 -3.30 20.99 -19.99
N ASN A 50 -2.58 19.91 -19.74
CA ASN A 50 -3.16 18.58 -19.71
C ASN A 50 -4.13 18.45 -18.53
N GLY A 51 -5.16 17.64 -18.72
CA GLY A 51 -5.99 17.17 -17.63
C GLY A 51 -5.16 16.29 -16.68
N SER A 52 -5.58 16.24 -15.44
CA SER A 52 -4.88 15.45 -14.41
C SER A 52 -5.86 14.87 -13.40
N GLY A 53 -5.51 13.72 -12.85
CA GLY A 53 -6.16 13.09 -11.72
C GLY A 53 -5.16 12.24 -10.97
N GLU A 54 -5.53 11.79 -9.79
CA GLU A 54 -4.66 10.92 -9.00
C GLU A 54 -5.46 9.83 -8.28
N PHE A 55 -4.82 8.70 -8.13
CA PHE A 55 -5.30 7.60 -7.31
C PHE A 55 -4.34 7.42 -6.13
N VAL A 56 -4.88 7.51 -4.92
CA VAL A 56 -4.10 7.37 -3.68
C VAL A 56 -4.49 6.08 -3.02
N THR A 57 -3.50 5.28 -2.64
CA THR A 57 -3.67 4.05 -1.87
C THR A 57 -2.75 4.11 -0.67
N THR A 58 -3.32 4.07 0.53
CA THR A 58 -2.59 3.96 1.80
C THR A 58 -2.87 2.59 2.41
N ALA A 59 -1.82 1.85 2.70
CA ALA A 59 -1.91 0.51 3.26
C ALA A 59 -1.16 0.41 4.59
N VAL A 60 -1.73 -0.35 5.51
CA VAL A 60 -1.15 -0.66 6.83
C VAL A 60 -1.21 -2.16 7.06
N ALA A 61 -0.09 -2.73 7.48
CA ALA A 61 0.00 -4.07 8.01
C ALA A 61 0.31 -4.04 9.51
N VAL A 62 -0.28 -4.93 10.30
CA VAL A 62 -0.02 -5.02 11.74
C VAL A 62 0.15 -6.45 12.20
N LEU A 63 1.05 -6.64 13.17
CA LEU A 63 1.04 -7.79 14.05
C LEU A 63 0.47 -7.38 15.40
N LEU A 64 -0.58 -8.08 15.84
CA LEU A 64 -1.26 -7.80 17.10
C LEU A 64 -1.07 -8.94 18.08
N ASP A 65 -0.92 -8.60 19.36
CA ASP A 65 -0.95 -9.56 20.44
C ASP A 65 -2.40 -10.00 20.78
N LYS A 66 -2.54 -10.87 21.76
CA LYS A 66 -3.86 -11.36 22.26
C LYS A 66 -4.76 -10.25 22.81
N ASP A 67 -4.19 -9.14 23.26
CA ASP A 67 -4.89 -7.98 23.81
C ASP A 67 -5.13 -6.89 22.76
N ASN A 68 -4.88 -7.19 21.47
CA ASN A 68 -4.96 -6.30 20.31
C ASN A 68 -4.03 -5.08 20.42
N LYS A 69 -2.90 -5.22 21.10
CA LYS A 69 -1.83 -4.23 21.05
C LYS A 69 -0.96 -4.47 19.84
N ILE A 70 -0.54 -3.39 19.21
CA ILE A 70 0.34 -3.41 18.03
C ILE A 70 1.74 -3.84 18.47
N VAL A 71 2.18 -5.02 18.05
CA VAL A 71 3.53 -5.55 18.27
C VAL A 71 4.48 -5.06 17.18
N ALA A 72 4.00 -5.05 15.93
CA ALA A 72 4.68 -4.49 14.78
C ALA A 72 3.65 -3.83 13.86
N ILE A 73 4.07 -2.80 13.15
CA ILE A 73 3.29 -2.07 12.16
C ILE A 73 4.20 -1.68 11.01
N ASP A 74 3.72 -1.81 9.80
CA ASP A 74 4.33 -1.27 8.60
C ASP A 74 3.28 -0.53 7.76
N LEU A 75 3.67 0.58 7.14
CA LEU A 75 2.78 1.51 6.47
C LEU A 75 3.47 2.13 5.26
N ASP A 76 2.77 2.15 4.13
CA ASP A 76 3.19 2.90 2.95
C ASP A 76 1.99 3.50 2.21
N SER A 77 2.25 4.41 1.28
CA SER A 77 1.23 5.04 0.45
C SER A 77 1.75 5.25 -0.96
N ALA A 78 0.94 4.89 -1.96
CA ALA A 78 1.17 5.21 -3.36
C ALA A 78 0.22 6.32 -3.80
N GLN A 79 0.75 7.36 -4.46
CA GLN A 79 -0.02 8.47 -5.02
C GLN A 79 0.30 8.57 -6.51
N ILE A 80 -0.45 7.84 -7.31
CA ILE A 80 -0.18 7.68 -8.74
C ILE A 80 -0.99 8.71 -9.53
N LYS A 81 -0.31 9.45 -10.40
CA LYS A 81 -0.91 10.52 -11.20
C LYS A 81 -1.20 10.04 -12.61
N ALA A 82 -2.40 10.35 -13.09
CA ALA A 82 -2.82 10.18 -14.46
C ALA A 82 -2.89 11.54 -15.17
N GLY A 83 -2.63 11.54 -16.48
CA GLY A 83 -2.75 12.73 -17.31
C GLY A 83 -3.43 12.42 -18.64
N TRP A 84 -4.06 13.45 -19.26
CA TRP A 84 -4.64 13.37 -20.59
C TRP A 84 -4.66 14.72 -21.28
N THR A 85 -4.68 14.71 -22.59
CA THR A 85 -4.70 15.94 -23.41
C THR A 85 -6.14 16.45 -23.62
N SER A 86 -6.26 17.69 -24.14
CA SER A 86 -7.53 18.28 -24.58
C SER A 86 -8.18 17.56 -25.77
N GLU A 87 -7.50 16.56 -26.35
CA GLU A 87 -7.99 15.71 -27.43
C GLU A 87 -8.37 14.32 -26.92
N GLY A 88 -8.45 14.16 -25.57
CA GLY A 88 -8.82 12.89 -24.94
C GLY A 88 -7.76 11.78 -25.10
N LYS A 89 -6.48 12.14 -25.27
CA LYS A 89 -5.39 11.16 -25.37
C LYS A 89 -4.69 11.02 -24.02
N VAL A 90 -4.47 9.77 -23.60
CA VAL A 90 -3.75 9.49 -22.35
C VAL A 90 -2.30 9.96 -22.48
N VAL A 91 -1.82 10.63 -21.45
CA VAL A 91 -0.39 10.86 -21.21
C VAL A 91 0.10 9.72 -20.31
N ALA A 92 1.12 8.98 -20.74
CA ALA A 92 1.59 7.82 -20.03
C ALA A 92 2.00 8.17 -18.58
N THR A 93 1.55 7.36 -17.63
CA THR A 93 2.03 7.39 -16.26
C THR A 93 3.41 6.73 -16.21
N GLU A 94 4.41 7.44 -15.71
CA GLU A 94 5.81 6.97 -15.73
C GLU A 94 6.33 6.62 -14.33
N ASP A 95 5.76 7.20 -13.27
CA ASP A 95 6.24 7.00 -11.90
C ASP A 95 5.19 6.29 -11.05
N PHE A 96 5.51 5.06 -10.66
CA PHE A 96 4.69 4.20 -9.81
C PHE A 96 5.31 4.00 -8.42
N ARG A 97 6.35 4.77 -8.08
CA ARG A 97 6.98 4.68 -6.76
C ARG A 97 6.02 5.08 -5.65
N THR A 98 6.10 4.38 -4.53
CA THR A 98 5.41 4.76 -3.29
C THR A 98 6.05 6.01 -2.67
N LYS A 99 5.39 6.59 -1.69
CA LYS A 99 5.94 7.75 -0.96
C LYS A 99 7.22 7.39 -0.20
N TYR A 100 7.34 6.15 0.28
CA TYR A 100 8.58 5.65 0.86
C TYR A 100 9.70 5.57 -0.16
N GLU A 101 9.44 5.00 -1.34
CA GLU A 101 10.41 4.89 -2.44
C GLU A 101 10.83 6.25 -3.01
N LEU A 102 9.93 7.22 -2.99
CA LEU A 102 10.22 8.60 -3.37
C LEU A 102 11.12 9.29 -2.34
N GLY A 103 10.92 9.03 -1.05
CA GLY A 103 11.68 9.68 0.02
C GLY A 103 11.67 11.21 -0.16
N THR A 104 12.86 11.82 -0.30
CA THR A 104 13.01 13.27 -0.53
C THR A 104 12.48 13.75 -1.88
N ASP A 105 12.33 12.87 -2.88
CA ASP A 105 11.75 13.22 -4.19
C ASP A 105 10.24 13.49 -4.07
N TYR A 106 9.57 12.99 -3.01
CA TYR A 106 8.19 13.34 -2.73
C TYR A 106 8.03 14.84 -2.42
N GLY A 107 9.04 15.44 -1.78
CA GLY A 107 9.20 16.88 -1.65
C GLY A 107 8.29 17.54 -0.63
N MET A 108 7.85 16.81 0.40
CA MET A 108 6.97 17.35 1.45
C MET A 108 7.66 18.46 2.25
N SER A 109 8.91 18.26 2.63
CA SER A 109 9.70 19.25 3.34
C SER A 109 9.89 20.54 2.53
N ALA A 110 10.18 20.39 1.23
CA ALA A 110 10.31 21.54 0.31
C ALA A 110 8.99 22.29 0.12
N TYR A 111 7.87 21.57 0.04
CA TYR A 111 6.53 22.14 -0.04
C TYR A 111 6.19 22.96 1.22
N GLY A 112 6.40 22.40 2.41
CA GLY A 112 6.15 23.05 3.69
C GLY A 112 6.96 24.35 3.82
N THR A 113 8.27 24.30 3.52
CA THR A 113 9.14 25.49 3.53
C THR A 113 8.60 26.62 2.65
N LYS A 114 8.09 26.27 1.47
CA LYS A 114 7.55 27.25 0.50
C LYS A 114 6.21 27.84 0.94
N HIS A 115 5.33 27.05 1.55
CA HIS A 115 3.94 27.42 1.79
C HIS A 115 3.65 27.99 3.18
N ASP A 116 4.35 27.54 4.24
CA ASP A 116 4.11 28.00 5.61
C ASP A 116 5.29 28.76 6.23
N GLY A 117 6.41 28.91 5.49
CA GLY A 117 7.62 29.58 5.95
C GLY A 117 8.38 28.80 7.04
N SER A 118 8.08 27.53 7.23
CA SER A 118 8.74 26.67 8.23
C SER A 118 10.06 26.12 7.70
N GLU A 119 11.05 26.97 7.46
CA GLU A 119 12.37 26.52 7.00
C GLU A 119 12.93 25.42 7.92
N GLY A 120 13.07 24.20 7.35
CA GLY A 120 13.75 23.06 7.97
C GLY A 120 13.01 22.38 9.13
N LYS A 121 11.70 22.57 9.27
CA LYS A 121 10.90 22.00 10.36
C LYS A 121 9.87 20.98 9.92
N VAL A 122 9.56 20.90 8.64
CA VAL A 122 8.66 19.87 8.10
C VAL A 122 9.49 18.67 7.68
N LEU A 123 9.23 17.54 8.30
CA LEU A 123 9.84 16.26 7.95
C LEU A 123 9.29 15.75 6.61
N GLU A 124 10.07 14.94 5.90
CA GLU A 124 9.57 14.23 4.72
C GLU A 124 8.48 13.24 5.11
N TRP A 125 7.67 12.83 4.13
CA TRP A 125 6.52 11.97 4.37
C TRP A 125 6.91 10.64 5.05
N ASN A 126 7.97 10.00 4.58
CA ASN A 126 8.48 8.76 5.15
C ASN A 126 8.96 8.92 6.60
N GLU A 127 9.62 10.05 6.94
CA GLU A 127 10.03 10.35 8.32
C GLU A 127 8.83 10.53 9.24
N GLN A 128 7.73 11.12 8.73
CA GLN A 128 6.48 11.29 9.48
C GLN A 128 5.72 9.97 9.63
N ALA A 129 5.76 9.10 8.61
CA ALA A 129 5.23 7.75 8.67
C ALA A 129 5.99 6.90 9.69
N ASP A 130 7.33 6.99 9.73
CA ASP A 130 8.17 6.35 10.75
C ASP A 130 7.80 6.80 12.16
N ALA A 131 7.60 8.10 12.36
CA ALA A 131 7.18 8.66 13.65
C ALA A 131 5.79 8.14 14.06
N PHE A 132 4.87 7.99 13.10
CA PHE A 132 3.56 7.38 13.34
C PHE A 132 3.71 5.93 13.78
N MET A 133 4.42 5.10 13.03
CA MET A 133 4.60 3.68 13.31
C MET A 133 5.28 3.44 14.66
N ALA A 134 6.36 4.18 14.93
CA ALA A 134 7.07 4.10 16.21
C ALA A 134 6.18 4.47 17.40
N THR A 135 5.31 5.48 17.24
CA THR A 135 4.40 5.93 18.30
C THR A 135 3.22 4.98 18.48
N ALA A 136 2.72 4.36 17.41
CA ALA A 136 1.62 3.40 17.43
C ALA A 136 2.03 2.04 18.05
N THR A 137 3.28 1.65 17.92
CA THR A 137 3.79 0.38 18.50
C THR A 137 3.58 0.34 20.00
N GLY A 138 3.05 -0.79 20.51
CA GLY A 138 2.70 -1.01 21.91
C GLY A 138 1.34 -0.45 22.34
N LYS A 139 0.64 0.24 21.45
CA LYS A 139 -0.69 0.81 21.69
C LYS A 139 -1.80 -0.04 21.09
N THR A 140 -3.01 0.16 21.55
CA THR A 140 -4.23 -0.33 20.90
C THR A 140 -4.70 0.66 19.84
N LEU A 141 -5.60 0.23 18.95
CA LEU A 141 -6.24 1.12 17.96
C LEU A 141 -6.87 2.35 18.61
N ASP A 142 -7.60 2.18 19.72
CA ASP A 142 -8.28 3.30 20.40
C ASP A 142 -7.28 4.32 20.94
N GLU A 143 -6.14 3.87 21.47
CA GLU A 143 -5.07 4.76 21.92
C GLU A 143 -4.43 5.52 20.75
N VAL A 144 -4.29 4.89 19.57
CA VAL A 144 -3.79 5.56 18.35
C VAL A 144 -4.83 6.57 17.85
N LYS A 145 -6.10 6.20 17.79
CA LYS A 145 -7.21 7.11 17.38
C LYS A 145 -7.29 8.36 18.27
N ALA A 146 -7.02 8.22 19.57
CA ALA A 146 -7.01 9.35 20.50
C ALA A 146 -5.91 10.40 20.20
N MET A 147 -4.89 10.02 19.41
CA MET A 147 -3.81 10.92 18.98
C MET A 147 -4.07 11.57 17.60
N MET A 148 -5.26 11.43 17.04
CA MET A 148 -5.74 12.14 15.85
C MET A 148 -6.75 13.22 16.26
N GLY A 149 -6.64 14.43 15.70
CA GLY A 149 -7.58 15.52 15.89
C GLY A 149 -8.88 15.30 15.11
N GLU A 150 -9.92 16.13 15.38
CA GLU A 150 -11.16 16.14 14.60
C GLU A 150 -10.92 16.56 13.13
N ASP A 151 -9.87 17.34 12.89
CA ASP A 151 -9.37 17.76 11.58
C ASP A 151 -8.46 16.70 10.90
N THR A 152 -8.39 15.50 11.48
CA THR A 152 -7.55 14.37 11.08
C THR A 152 -6.04 14.57 11.25
N TYR A 153 -5.57 15.73 11.67
CA TYR A 153 -4.15 15.95 11.92
C TYR A 153 -3.67 15.25 13.20
N ALA A 154 -2.39 14.85 13.17
CA ALA A 154 -1.74 14.24 14.33
C ALA A 154 -1.67 15.24 15.50
N LYS A 155 -1.92 14.75 16.72
CA LYS A 155 -1.80 15.52 17.97
C LYS A 155 -1.14 14.71 19.07
N GLY A 156 -0.85 15.35 20.20
CA GLY A 156 -0.29 14.69 21.38
C GLY A 156 1.07 14.06 21.09
N ASP A 157 1.21 12.77 21.43
CA ASP A 157 2.47 12.02 21.27
C ASP A 157 2.91 11.91 19.81
N LEU A 158 1.96 11.77 18.85
CA LEU A 158 2.27 11.73 17.42
C LEU A 158 2.91 13.04 16.95
N ALA A 159 2.29 14.18 17.30
CA ALA A 159 2.84 15.49 16.93
C ALA A 159 4.18 15.74 17.62
N ALA A 160 4.34 15.33 18.89
CA ALA A 160 5.59 15.44 19.62
C ALA A 160 6.70 14.57 19.03
N ALA A 161 6.37 13.43 18.42
CA ALA A 161 7.30 12.56 17.72
C ALA A 161 7.70 13.05 16.33
N GLY A 162 7.08 14.13 15.83
CA GLY A 162 7.38 14.73 14.53
C GLY A 162 6.38 14.38 13.42
N CYS A 163 5.35 13.57 13.67
CA CYS A 163 4.25 13.37 12.74
C CYS A 163 3.26 14.53 12.90
N THR A 164 3.21 15.43 11.92
CA THR A 164 2.41 16.68 11.97
C THR A 164 1.39 16.78 10.83
N ILE A 165 1.33 15.76 9.98
CA ILE A 165 0.41 15.68 8.83
C ILE A 165 -0.97 15.15 9.23
N SER A 166 -1.91 15.19 8.28
CA SER A 166 -3.14 14.43 8.38
C SER A 166 -2.82 12.94 8.42
N VAL A 167 -3.31 12.27 9.44
CA VAL A 167 -3.16 10.82 9.65
C VAL A 167 -4.48 10.06 9.47
N GLY A 168 -5.50 10.72 8.88
CA GLY A 168 -6.81 10.12 8.70
C GLY A 168 -6.77 8.82 7.89
N GLU A 169 -6.01 8.79 6.79
CA GLU A 169 -5.84 7.58 5.99
C GLU A 169 -5.03 6.50 6.73
N PHE A 170 -4.00 6.89 7.50
CA PHE A 170 -3.20 5.96 8.30
C PHE A 170 -4.06 5.26 9.36
N VAL A 171 -4.86 6.05 10.09
CA VAL A 171 -5.77 5.55 11.11
C VAL A 171 -6.89 4.72 10.48
N GLY A 172 -7.46 5.16 9.36
CA GLY A 172 -8.49 4.40 8.62
C GLY A 172 -7.98 3.05 8.12
N ALA A 173 -6.76 3.00 7.55
CA ALA A 173 -6.13 1.76 7.13
C ALA A 173 -5.77 0.87 8.33
N LEU A 174 -5.28 1.45 9.43
CA LEU A 174 -5.03 0.73 10.69
C LEU A 174 -6.32 0.13 11.26
N GLU A 175 -7.43 0.85 11.24
CA GLU A 175 -8.74 0.37 11.69
C GLU A 175 -9.17 -0.87 10.90
N LYS A 176 -9.06 -0.82 9.57
CA LYS A 176 -9.31 -1.98 8.69
C LYS A 176 -8.34 -3.13 8.98
N ALA A 177 -7.05 -2.85 9.19
CA ALA A 177 -6.05 -3.86 9.51
C ALA A 177 -6.37 -4.60 10.82
N VAL A 178 -6.73 -3.86 11.86
CA VAL A 178 -7.13 -4.45 13.17
C VAL A 178 -8.41 -5.27 13.02
N ALA A 179 -9.40 -4.79 12.28
CA ALA A 179 -10.66 -5.50 12.05
C ALA A 179 -10.47 -6.80 11.24
N ASN A 180 -9.50 -6.81 10.32
CA ASN A 180 -9.19 -7.95 9.44
C ASN A 180 -8.10 -8.88 9.99
N ALA A 181 -7.60 -8.63 11.22
CA ALA A 181 -6.51 -9.40 11.79
C ALA A 181 -6.96 -10.82 12.16
N VAL A 182 -6.20 -11.80 11.68
CA VAL A 182 -6.43 -13.24 11.94
C VAL A 182 -5.20 -13.87 12.58
N GLU A 183 -5.41 -14.92 13.39
CA GLU A 183 -4.32 -15.69 14.00
C GLU A 183 -3.37 -16.21 12.92
N SER A 184 -2.07 -16.19 13.21
CA SER A 184 -1.01 -16.60 12.30
C SER A 184 0.11 -17.31 13.08
N GLU A 185 1.06 -17.91 12.34
CA GLU A 185 2.27 -18.49 12.91
C GLU A 185 3.34 -17.44 13.24
N ALA A 186 3.09 -16.15 12.98
CA ALA A 186 4.02 -15.07 13.28
C ALA A 186 4.20 -14.89 14.78
N THR A 187 5.42 -14.56 15.18
CA THR A 187 5.80 -14.25 16.56
C THR A 187 6.52 -12.90 16.63
N ALA A 188 6.80 -12.41 17.82
CA ALA A 188 7.54 -11.17 18.02
C ALA A 188 9.02 -11.23 17.56
N GLU A 189 9.54 -12.41 17.19
CA GLU A 189 10.90 -12.56 16.63
C GLU A 189 10.93 -12.42 15.11
N ASN A 190 9.76 -12.44 14.45
CA ASN A 190 9.64 -12.28 13.01
C ASN A 190 9.57 -10.81 12.62
N LYS A 191 9.95 -10.50 11.40
CA LYS A 191 9.84 -9.14 10.82
C LYS A 191 8.58 -9.04 9.98
N LEU A 192 7.79 -8.00 10.21
CA LEU A 192 6.67 -7.62 9.36
C LEU A 192 7.14 -6.59 8.34
N ASN A 193 6.78 -6.78 7.08
CA ASN A 193 7.03 -5.83 6.02
C ASN A 193 5.80 -5.72 5.12
N LEU A 194 5.61 -4.53 4.54
CA LEU A 194 4.54 -4.21 3.61
C LEU A 194 5.15 -3.71 2.30
N ALA A 195 4.59 -4.09 1.17
CA ALA A 195 4.95 -3.51 -0.12
C ALA A 195 3.71 -3.22 -0.96
N ILE A 196 3.77 -2.13 -1.72
CA ILE A 196 2.79 -1.74 -2.72
C ILE A 196 3.48 -1.75 -4.08
N VAL A 197 2.83 -2.39 -5.06
CA VAL A 197 3.20 -2.30 -6.47
C VAL A 197 2.00 -1.79 -7.24
N SER A 198 2.19 -0.71 -7.99
CA SER A 198 1.13 -0.11 -8.79
C SER A 198 1.40 -0.26 -10.27
N SER A 199 0.34 -0.36 -11.05
CA SER A 199 0.35 -0.42 -12.51
C SER A 199 -0.82 0.39 -13.07
N ALA A 200 -0.78 0.75 -14.36
CA ALA A 200 -1.86 1.46 -15.02
C ALA A 200 -2.23 0.84 -16.36
N SER A 201 -3.51 0.82 -16.63
CA SER A 201 -4.12 0.46 -17.91
C SER A 201 -4.78 1.69 -18.52
N ASN A 202 -4.51 1.96 -19.79
CA ASN A 202 -4.85 3.22 -20.45
C ASN A 202 -5.77 3.00 -21.63
N LYS A 203 -6.76 3.87 -21.78
CA LYS A 203 -7.66 3.91 -22.93
C LYS A 203 -7.90 5.37 -23.35
N ASP A 204 -7.61 5.70 -24.60
CA ASP A 204 -7.92 7.00 -25.16
C ASP A 204 -9.44 7.20 -25.30
N ALA A 205 -9.89 8.43 -25.12
CA ALA A 205 -11.27 8.79 -25.44
C ALA A 205 -11.50 8.83 -26.95
N THR A 206 -12.74 8.60 -27.36
CA THR A 206 -13.24 8.75 -28.71
C THR A 206 -14.54 9.55 -28.69
N GLU A 207 -15.06 9.98 -29.88
CA GLU A 207 -16.36 10.68 -29.93
C GLU A 207 -17.50 9.89 -29.31
N ASP A 208 -17.40 8.53 -29.34
CA ASP A 208 -18.45 7.62 -28.90
C ASP A 208 -18.18 6.96 -27.54
N ALA A 209 -17.00 7.16 -26.94
CA ALA A 209 -16.60 6.52 -25.70
C ALA A 209 -15.63 7.36 -24.89
N GLU A 210 -15.80 7.33 -23.56
CA GLU A 210 -14.85 7.92 -22.63
C GLU A 210 -13.49 7.23 -22.68
N GLY A 211 -12.45 8.01 -22.45
CA GLY A 211 -11.12 7.54 -22.13
C GLY A 211 -10.98 7.26 -20.65
N SER A 212 -10.02 6.43 -20.29
CA SER A 212 -9.75 6.11 -18.89
C SER A 212 -8.28 5.78 -18.63
N VAL A 213 -7.87 6.06 -17.41
CA VAL A 213 -6.66 5.51 -16.79
C VAL A 213 -7.13 4.73 -15.55
N GLU A 214 -7.08 3.41 -15.64
CA GLU A 214 -7.29 2.54 -14.49
C GLU A 214 -5.95 2.29 -13.81
N ILE A 215 -5.84 2.70 -12.54
CA ILE A 215 -4.66 2.49 -11.71
C ILE A 215 -4.99 1.37 -10.73
N SER A 216 -4.16 0.34 -10.72
CA SER A 216 -4.26 -0.79 -9.80
C SER A 216 -3.07 -0.77 -8.85
N SER A 217 -3.32 -0.98 -7.56
CA SER A 217 -2.30 -1.19 -6.54
C SER A 217 -2.48 -2.58 -5.93
N THR A 218 -1.41 -3.37 -5.96
CA THR A 218 -1.32 -4.68 -5.32
C THR A 218 -0.47 -4.55 -4.08
N ILE A 219 -1.00 -4.99 -2.95
CA ILE A 219 -0.41 -4.88 -1.64
C ILE A 219 -0.09 -6.28 -1.13
N VAL A 220 1.14 -6.49 -0.65
CA VAL A 220 1.54 -7.70 0.05
C VAL A 220 2.15 -7.33 1.38
N ALA A 221 1.58 -7.86 2.46
CA ALA A 221 2.22 -7.91 3.76
C ALA A 221 2.87 -9.29 3.91
N ALA A 222 4.17 -9.32 4.22
CA ALA A 222 4.91 -10.52 4.48
C ALA A 222 5.56 -10.47 5.86
N VAL A 223 5.41 -11.55 6.60
CA VAL A 223 6.15 -11.78 7.85
C VAL A 223 7.25 -12.78 7.56
N VAL A 224 8.49 -12.40 7.81
CA VAL A 224 9.65 -13.23 7.51
C VAL A 224 10.41 -13.62 8.77
N ASP A 225 11.02 -14.81 8.74
CA ASP A 225 11.91 -15.30 9.78
C ASP A 225 13.35 -14.75 9.62
N ALA A 226 14.25 -15.20 10.50
CA ALA A 226 15.65 -14.78 10.49
C ALA A 226 16.42 -15.21 9.22
N ASP A 227 15.91 -16.21 8.51
CA ASP A 227 16.49 -16.73 7.25
C ASP A 227 15.82 -16.07 6.01
N ALA A 228 15.04 -15.00 6.21
CA ALA A 228 14.25 -14.29 5.20
C ALA A 228 13.25 -15.20 4.46
N LYS A 229 12.70 -16.20 5.14
CA LYS A 229 11.63 -17.04 4.63
C LYS A 229 10.29 -16.55 5.13
N VAL A 230 9.30 -16.56 4.27
CA VAL A 230 7.93 -16.17 4.61
C VAL A 230 7.34 -17.15 5.64
N VAL A 231 6.92 -16.63 6.77
CA VAL A 231 6.17 -17.34 7.82
C VAL A 231 4.67 -17.26 7.52
N VAL A 232 4.20 -16.09 7.13
CA VAL A 232 2.82 -15.84 6.70
C VAL A 232 2.81 -14.61 5.80
N SER A 233 1.91 -14.57 4.82
CA SER A 233 1.64 -13.39 4.00
C SER A 233 0.15 -13.13 3.87
N LYS A 234 -0.18 -11.90 3.48
CA LYS A 234 -1.54 -11.49 3.13
C LYS A 234 -1.48 -10.53 1.96
N THR A 235 -2.16 -10.90 0.88
CA THR A 235 -2.22 -10.16 -0.37
C THR A 235 -3.60 -9.56 -0.57
N ASP A 236 -3.67 -8.29 -0.98
CA ASP A 236 -4.89 -7.63 -1.45
C ASP A 236 -4.58 -6.74 -2.65
N SER A 237 -5.61 -6.26 -3.32
CA SER A 237 -5.48 -5.36 -4.47
C SER A 237 -6.67 -4.42 -4.54
N VAL A 238 -6.43 -3.21 -5.02
CA VAL A 238 -7.45 -2.17 -5.19
C VAL A 238 -7.20 -1.45 -6.51
N SER A 239 -8.27 -1.02 -7.17
CA SER A 239 -8.18 -0.23 -8.40
C SER A 239 -9.08 1.00 -8.32
N GLY A 240 -8.65 2.07 -8.98
CA GLY A 240 -9.43 3.28 -9.22
C GLY A 240 -9.35 3.68 -10.68
N GLU A 241 -10.46 4.13 -11.25
CA GLU A 241 -10.54 4.54 -12.65
C GLU A 241 -10.76 6.05 -12.75
N ILE A 242 -9.88 6.74 -13.47
CA ILE A 242 -9.96 8.16 -13.80
C ILE A 242 -10.46 8.27 -15.22
N THR A 243 -11.58 8.97 -15.43
CA THR A 243 -12.28 9.04 -16.71
C THR A 243 -12.34 10.46 -17.25
N PHE A 244 -12.37 10.59 -18.59
CA PHE A 244 -12.42 11.86 -19.29
C PHE A 244 -13.06 11.70 -20.68
N ASP A 245 -13.63 12.79 -21.22
CA ASP A 245 -14.24 12.78 -22.54
C ASP A 245 -13.24 13.10 -23.68
N ALA A 246 -13.70 13.01 -24.92
CA ALA A 246 -12.90 13.28 -26.11
C ALA A 246 -12.46 14.76 -26.25
N LYS A 247 -12.90 15.65 -25.39
CA LYS A 247 -12.49 17.07 -25.32
C LYS A 247 -11.63 17.36 -24.10
N GLY A 248 -11.23 16.29 -23.39
CA GLY A 248 -10.36 16.38 -22.23
C GLY A 248 -11.05 16.84 -20.94
N ALA A 249 -12.39 16.98 -20.91
CA ALA A 249 -13.07 17.27 -19.66
C ALA A 249 -13.07 16.01 -18.76
N SER A 250 -12.80 16.20 -17.45
CA SER A 250 -12.87 15.09 -16.50
C SER A 250 -14.32 14.68 -16.28
N THR A 251 -14.56 13.38 -16.31
CA THR A 251 -15.86 12.72 -15.98
C THR A 251 -15.75 11.82 -14.75
N THR A 252 -14.61 11.89 -14.06
CA THR A 252 -14.30 11.04 -12.89
C THR A 252 -15.26 11.34 -11.73
N ASP A 253 -15.87 10.29 -11.16
CA ASP A 253 -16.57 10.39 -9.88
C ASP A 253 -15.56 10.20 -8.71
N THR A 254 -15.09 11.32 -8.18
CA THR A 254 -14.14 11.32 -7.05
C THR A 254 -14.80 11.02 -5.70
N THR A 255 -16.13 10.82 -5.66
CA THR A 255 -16.88 10.50 -4.44
C THR A 255 -17.22 9.00 -4.33
N ALA A 256 -16.90 8.22 -5.35
CA ALA A 256 -17.16 6.79 -5.37
C ALA A 256 -16.43 6.07 -4.23
N GLU A 257 -17.16 5.18 -3.53
CA GLU A 257 -16.53 4.29 -2.55
C GLU A 257 -15.64 3.27 -3.27
N ILE A 258 -14.38 3.22 -2.88
CA ILE A 258 -13.41 2.29 -3.46
C ILE A 258 -13.18 1.14 -2.47
N LYS A 259 -13.47 -0.08 -2.93
CA LYS A 259 -13.29 -1.31 -2.16
C LYS A 259 -12.15 -2.13 -2.74
N THR A 260 -11.41 -2.80 -1.85
CA THR A 260 -10.40 -3.77 -2.27
C THR A 260 -11.05 -5.04 -2.84
N LYS A 261 -10.28 -5.86 -3.55
CA LYS A 261 -10.77 -7.13 -4.07
C LYS A 261 -11.14 -8.11 -2.96
N LEU A 262 -10.46 -8.07 -1.80
CA LEU A 262 -10.86 -8.85 -0.64
C LEU A 262 -12.19 -8.35 -0.03
N GLU A 263 -12.40 -7.04 0.05
CA GLU A 263 -13.67 -6.44 0.52
C GLU A 263 -14.85 -6.74 -0.41
N LEU A 264 -14.58 -6.80 -1.71
CA LEU A 264 -15.58 -7.20 -2.71
C LEU A 264 -15.91 -8.71 -2.64
N GLY A 265 -14.91 -9.54 -2.33
CA GLY A 265 -15.10 -10.99 -2.28
C GLY A 265 -15.74 -11.54 -3.55
N THR A 266 -16.90 -12.19 -3.44
CA THR A 266 -17.66 -12.71 -4.59
C THR A 266 -18.28 -11.63 -5.48
N ASP A 267 -18.48 -10.42 -4.98
CA ASP A 267 -18.99 -9.29 -5.75
C ASP A 267 -17.97 -8.76 -6.77
N TYR A 268 -16.68 -9.12 -6.62
CA TYR A 268 -15.65 -8.87 -7.63
C TYR A 268 -15.98 -9.63 -8.94
N GLY A 269 -16.59 -10.81 -8.83
CA GLY A 269 -17.20 -11.52 -9.95
C GLY A 269 -16.25 -12.23 -10.88
N MET A 270 -15.04 -12.58 -10.45
CA MET A 270 -14.04 -13.26 -11.29
C MET A 270 -14.51 -14.63 -11.78
N ALA A 271 -15.13 -15.42 -10.91
CA ALA A 271 -15.67 -16.74 -11.30
C ALA A 271 -16.79 -16.61 -12.34
N ALA A 272 -17.65 -15.60 -12.19
CA ALA A 272 -18.72 -15.32 -13.15
C ALA A 272 -18.16 -14.83 -14.51
N TYR A 273 -17.11 -14.01 -14.49
CA TYR A 273 -16.41 -13.56 -15.69
C TYR A 273 -15.78 -14.74 -16.45
N GLY A 274 -15.02 -15.61 -15.78
CA GLY A 274 -14.42 -16.79 -16.38
C GLY A 274 -15.44 -17.70 -17.02
N LYS A 275 -16.54 -18.02 -16.33
CA LYS A 275 -17.65 -18.81 -16.88
C LYS A 275 -18.20 -18.22 -18.18
N LYS A 276 -18.34 -16.90 -18.26
CA LYS A 276 -18.88 -16.21 -19.44
C LYS A 276 -17.91 -16.19 -20.62
N HIS A 277 -16.61 -16.06 -20.36
CA HIS A 277 -15.59 -15.76 -21.39
C HIS A 277 -14.84 -16.98 -21.92
N ASP A 278 -14.56 -18.00 -21.09
CA ASP A 278 -13.81 -19.20 -21.48
C ASP A 278 -14.63 -20.48 -21.45
N GLY A 279 -15.90 -20.41 -21.03
CA GLY A 279 -16.81 -21.56 -20.93
C GLY A 279 -16.45 -22.52 -19.77
N SER A 280 -15.55 -22.15 -18.88
CA SER A 280 -15.14 -22.97 -17.74
C SER A 280 -16.19 -22.94 -16.63
N GLU A 281 -17.23 -23.77 -16.75
CA GLU A 281 -18.21 -23.91 -15.67
C GLU A 281 -17.56 -24.49 -14.41
N GLY A 282 -17.38 -23.67 -13.37
CA GLY A 282 -16.98 -24.10 -12.05
C GLY A 282 -15.48 -24.28 -11.83
N ALA A 283 -14.62 -23.92 -12.78
CA ALA A 283 -13.17 -24.10 -12.68
C ALA A 283 -12.42 -22.83 -12.25
N VAL A 284 -13.01 -21.64 -12.41
CA VAL A 284 -12.37 -20.38 -12.03
C VAL A 284 -12.77 -20.02 -10.61
N LYS A 285 -11.77 -19.91 -9.72
CA LYS A 285 -11.98 -19.44 -8.34
C LYS A 285 -12.13 -17.92 -8.31
N GLU A 286 -12.79 -17.42 -7.29
CA GLU A 286 -12.83 -15.97 -7.03
C GLU A 286 -11.43 -15.43 -6.70
N TRP A 287 -11.23 -14.13 -6.89
CA TRP A 287 -9.93 -13.50 -6.72
C TRP A 287 -9.37 -13.72 -5.31
N ASN A 288 -10.19 -13.59 -4.28
CA ASN A 288 -9.80 -13.81 -2.89
C ASN A 288 -9.33 -15.25 -2.60
N GLU A 289 -9.92 -16.25 -3.26
CA GLU A 289 -9.49 -17.65 -3.15
C GLU A 289 -8.14 -17.87 -3.84
N GLN A 290 -7.90 -17.17 -4.96
CA GLN A 290 -6.63 -17.24 -5.69
C GLN A 290 -5.52 -16.49 -4.95
N ALA A 291 -5.81 -15.35 -4.34
CA ALA A 291 -4.89 -14.63 -3.47
C ALA A 291 -4.51 -15.47 -2.24
N ALA A 292 -5.46 -16.15 -1.62
CA ALA A 292 -5.17 -17.06 -0.50
C ALA A 292 -4.28 -18.25 -0.93
N ALA A 293 -4.46 -18.78 -2.15
CA ALA A 293 -3.59 -19.81 -2.69
C ALA A 293 -2.16 -19.26 -2.96
N PHE A 294 -2.05 -18.02 -3.43
CA PHE A 294 -0.77 -17.33 -3.57
C PHE A 294 -0.08 -17.19 -2.21
N ASP A 295 -0.73 -16.62 -1.22
CA ASP A 295 -0.19 -16.42 0.11
C ASP A 295 0.31 -17.74 0.73
N ALA A 296 -0.49 -18.80 0.65
CA ALA A 296 -0.12 -20.12 1.16
C ALA A 296 1.11 -20.71 0.43
N THR A 297 1.27 -20.42 -0.86
CA THR A 297 2.40 -20.92 -1.66
C THR A 297 3.72 -20.22 -1.32
N LEU A 298 3.68 -18.98 -0.80
CA LEU A 298 4.88 -18.24 -0.39
C LEU A 298 5.49 -18.78 0.91
N VAL A 299 4.70 -19.41 1.78
CA VAL A 299 5.19 -19.90 3.09
C VAL A 299 6.39 -20.83 2.95
N GLY A 300 7.43 -20.56 3.70
CA GLY A 300 8.71 -21.28 3.70
C GLY A 300 9.63 -20.95 2.54
N LYS A 301 9.23 -20.09 1.60
CA LYS A 301 10.04 -19.63 0.47
C LYS A 301 10.68 -18.28 0.77
N SER A 302 11.73 -17.94 0.07
CA SER A 302 12.41 -16.63 0.07
C SER A 302 12.08 -15.85 -1.20
N ALA A 303 12.36 -14.55 -1.22
CA ALA A 303 12.14 -13.71 -2.40
C ALA A 303 12.73 -14.27 -3.69
N SER A 304 13.91 -14.90 -3.63
CA SER A 304 14.57 -15.52 -4.80
C SER A 304 13.81 -16.71 -5.42
N ASP A 305 12.86 -17.29 -4.69
CA ASP A 305 12.07 -18.42 -5.15
C ASP A 305 10.81 -17.97 -5.93
N PHE A 306 10.35 -16.72 -5.73
CA PHE A 306 9.04 -16.27 -6.20
C PHE A 306 8.94 -16.12 -7.71
N ALA A 307 10.01 -15.69 -8.38
CA ALA A 307 10.04 -15.57 -9.85
C ALA A 307 9.68 -16.89 -10.56
N SER A 308 9.95 -18.05 -9.93
CA SER A 308 9.62 -19.36 -10.49
C SER A 308 8.12 -19.72 -10.43
N LEU A 309 7.31 -18.92 -9.73
CA LEU A 309 5.87 -19.12 -9.58
C LEU A 309 5.05 -18.55 -10.73
N ALA A 310 5.67 -17.75 -11.62
CA ALA A 310 5.03 -17.20 -12.82
C ALA A 310 5.71 -17.67 -14.10
N GLY A 311 4.90 -17.86 -15.16
CA GLY A 311 5.39 -18.06 -16.52
C GLY A 311 5.85 -16.75 -17.17
N ALA A 312 6.37 -16.87 -18.40
CA ALA A 312 6.81 -15.69 -19.17
C ALA A 312 5.69 -14.69 -19.48
N ASP A 313 4.45 -15.13 -19.44
CA ASP A 313 3.22 -14.35 -19.61
C ASP A 313 2.64 -13.82 -18.27
N THR A 314 3.42 -13.95 -17.19
CA THR A 314 3.07 -13.57 -15.81
C THR A 314 1.96 -14.41 -15.14
N TYR A 315 1.38 -15.38 -15.84
CA TYR A 315 0.38 -16.28 -15.22
C TYR A 315 1.04 -17.27 -14.25
N ALA A 316 0.29 -17.65 -13.23
CA ALA A 316 0.74 -18.61 -12.23
C ALA A 316 1.09 -19.96 -12.85
N VAL A 317 2.22 -20.56 -12.45
CA VAL A 317 2.68 -21.88 -12.91
C VAL A 317 3.11 -22.77 -11.74
N GLY A 318 3.42 -24.03 -12.01
CA GLY A 318 3.98 -24.96 -11.04
C GLY A 318 3.12 -25.16 -9.80
N ASP A 319 3.73 -25.04 -8.62
CA ASP A 319 3.06 -25.23 -7.32
C ASP A 319 1.91 -24.25 -7.12
N LEU A 320 2.05 -23.00 -7.59
CA LEU A 320 1.05 -21.96 -7.46
C LEU A 320 -0.21 -22.27 -8.30
N ALA A 321 -0.02 -22.69 -9.55
CA ALA A 321 -1.12 -23.15 -10.40
C ALA A 321 -1.80 -24.39 -9.82
N ALA A 322 -1.01 -25.34 -9.29
CA ALA A 322 -1.53 -26.54 -8.63
C ALA A 322 -2.33 -26.23 -7.36
N ALA A 323 -1.98 -25.15 -6.63
CA ALA A 323 -2.74 -24.66 -5.49
C ALA A 323 -4.08 -23.98 -5.89
N GLY A 324 -4.27 -23.72 -7.19
CA GLY A 324 -5.48 -23.18 -7.76
C GLY A 324 -5.48 -21.67 -7.96
N CYS A 325 -4.30 -21.03 -8.00
CA CYS A 325 -4.12 -19.69 -8.52
C CYS A 325 -3.80 -19.81 -10.02
N THR A 326 -4.64 -19.23 -10.88
CA THR A 326 -4.53 -19.35 -12.34
C THR A 326 -4.53 -18.00 -13.05
N ILE A 327 -4.48 -16.91 -12.28
CA ILE A 327 -4.45 -15.52 -12.76
C ILE A 327 -3.04 -15.05 -13.08
N SER A 328 -2.94 -13.87 -13.72
CA SER A 328 -1.68 -13.15 -13.78
C SER A 328 -1.28 -12.71 -12.37
N VAL A 329 -0.05 -13.03 -11.97
CA VAL A 329 0.51 -12.79 -10.64
C VAL A 329 1.74 -11.89 -10.66
N GLY A 330 2.00 -11.21 -11.79
CA GLY A 330 3.20 -10.37 -11.94
C GLY A 330 3.34 -9.33 -10.84
N ASP A 331 2.30 -8.52 -10.62
CA ASP A 331 2.31 -7.48 -9.58
C ASP A 331 2.32 -8.09 -8.16
N MET A 332 1.66 -9.25 -7.96
CA MET A 332 1.67 -9.96 -6.67
C MET A 332 3.07 -10.47 -6.33
N ILE A 333 3.79 -11.04 -7.32
CA ILE A 333 5.17 -11.50 -7.14
C ILE A 333 6.09 -10.31 -6.87
N ALA A 334 5.99 -9.24 -7.67
CA ALA A 334 6.81 -8.06 -7.48
C ALA A 334 6.61 -7.42 -6.08
N ALA A 335 5.37 -7.37 -5.59
CA ALA A 335 5.07 -6.91 -4.24
C ALA A 335 5.59 -7.87 -3.17
N ALA A 336 5.46 -9.19 -3.38
CA ALA A 336 5.97 -10.19 -2.45
C ALA A 336 7.50 -10.18 -2.38
N GLU A 337 8.19 -10.03 -3.51
CA GLU A 337 9.66 -9.89 -3.55
C GLU A 337 10.13 -8.66 -2.76
N LYS A 338 9.46 -7.51 -2.95
CA LYS A 338 9.74 -6.30 -2.16
C LYS A 338 9.50 -6.55 -0.67
N ALA A 339 8.35 -7.09 -0.28
CA ALA A 339 8.00 -7.33 1.12
C ALA A 339 8.92 -8.37 1.80
N ALA A 340 9.42 -9.37 1.08
CA ALA A 340 10.31 -10.39 1.63
C ALA A 340 11.80 -9.97 1.62
N THR A 341 12.19 -8.88 0.92
CA THR A 341 13.60 -8.48 0.75
C THR A 341 14.03 -7.40 1.75
N VAL A 342 13.15 -6.88 2.58
CA VAL A 342 13.47 -5.72 3.43
C VAL A 342 14.58 -6.02 4.43
N ALA A 343 15.57 -5.14 4.41
CA ALA A 343 16.81 -5.15 5.18
C ALA A 343 16.60 -4.87 6.67
#